data_a0a6bad590ee40811aed96b4787a129f
#
_entry.id   a0a6bad590ee40811aed96b4787a129f
#
_cell.length_a   1.000
_cell.length_b   1.000
_cell.length_c   1.000
_cell.angle_alpha   90.00
_cell.angle_beta   90.00
_cell.angle_gamma   90.00
#
_symmetry.space_group_name_H-M   'P 1'
#
loop_
_entity.id
_entity.type
_entity.pdbx_description
1 polymer ?
#
loop_
_entity_poly.entity_id
_entity_poly.type
_entity_poly.pdbx_seq_one_letter_code
_entity_poly.pdbx_strand_id
1 'polypeptide(L)'
;MNNVWKIAAIAAGIASVLSSGAARADDDGSWEVRLRAVYLDPANKSDPIAALAVPANAIHINDKVLPDLDFEYFFTPNWSTELILTYPQRQKVTVEQSALGGPADIGTFKHLPPILTAKYDFLPNSDFQPYLGAGVNFTLLMDVDLNVPGVSGLDLHKRTSWGPAAQAGFDYKIAPHWYLNVDVKWAELRTHVTLDGTEISELKVDPLLFGVGIGYRFGAHAAPAAATVVAATPEPAAAAPPPPPPPPPPKEVVLKDVTFATASAKLLPGSEVTLDKVATTIKECQCSKVDIRGYTDSVGKPAYNQNLSERRANAVKDYLESHGVSAGILTAQGFGEESPVADNKTAGGRAENRRVTVQFTAPAGVQ
;
A
#
# COMPACT_ATOMS: atom_id res chain seq x y z
N MET A 1 -22.22 0.31 27.24
CA MET A 1 -21.30 1.44 26.98
C MET A 1 -19.81 1.06 26.94
N ASN A 2 -19.41 -0.19 27.18
CA ASN A 2 -17.97 -0.53 27.39
C ASN A 2 -17.20 -1.04 26.15
N ASN A 3 -17.85 -1.25 25.00
CA ASN A 3 -17.18 -1.85 23.83
C ASN A 3 -16.56 -0.84 22.86
N VAL A 4 -17.07 0.39 22.84
CA VAL A 4 -16.55 1.48 21.98
C VAL A 4 -15.13 1.89 22.41
N TRP A 5 -14.84 1.87 23.71
CA TRP A 5 -13.51 2.18 24.24
C TRP A 5 -12.45 1.12 23.89
N LYS A 6 -12.84 -0.15 23.71
CA LYS A 6 -11.92 -1.20 23.28
C LYS A 6 -11.50 -1.04 21.82
N ILE A 7 -12.41 -0.57 20.95
CA ILE A 7 -12.14 -0.27 19.56
C ILE A 7 -11.20 0.94 19.45
N ALA A 8 -11.43 1.99 20.24
CA ALA A 8 -10.56 3.16 20.30
C ALA A 8 -9.14 2.82 20.80
N ALA A 9 -9.01 1.88 21.75
CA ALA A 9 -7.72 1.43 22.27
C ALA A 9 -6.94 0.59 21.25
N ILE A 10 -7.61 -0.20 20.42
CA ILE A 10 -6.99 -0.96 19.32
C ILE A 10 -6.51 0.00 18.23
N ALA A 11 -7.32 0.99 17.84
CA ALA A 11 -6.95 2.02 16.88
C ALA A 11 -5.77 2.88 17.37
N ALA A 12 -5.72 3.24 18.64
CA ALA A 12 -4.62 3.99 19.23
C ALA A 12 -3.33 3.16 19.36
N GLY A 13 -3.43 1.85 19.61
CA GLY A 13 -2.29 0.92 19.64
C GLY A 13 -1.64 0.74 18.26
N ILE A 14 -2.43 0.72 17.19
CA ILE A 14 -1.97 0.63 15.81
C ILE A 14 -1.24 1.93 15.40
N ALA A 15 -1.73 3.09 15.80
CA ALA A 15 -1.11 4.37 15.50
C ALA A 15 0.32 4.53 16.09
N SER A 16 0.62 3.88 17.21
CA SER A 16 1.93 3.93 17.85
C SER A 16 3.00 3.03 17.19
N VAL A 17 2.58 1.98 16.47
CA VAL A 17 3.48 1.08 15.72
C VAL A 17 3.83 1.64 14.34
N LEU A 18 3.01 2.55 13.80
CA LEU A 18 3.13 3.10 12.45
C LEU A 18 4.15 4.26 12.34
N SER A 19 4.81 4.67 13.43
CA SER A 19 5.69 5.85 13.44
C SER A 19 7.13 5.60 12.98
N SER A 20 7.51 4.38 12.56
CA SER A 20 8.89 4.02 12.19
C SER A 20 9.04 3.50 10.75
N GLY A 21 8.14 3.84 9.85
CA GLY A 21 8.19 3.40 8.46
C GLY A 21 9.18 4.18 7.60
N ALA A 22 9.95 3.48 6.77
CA ALA A 22 10.79 4.08 5.74
C ALA A 22 9.93 4.83 4.70
N ALA A 23 10.38 6.01 4.29
CA ALA A 23 9.67 6.87 3.37
C ALA A 23 9.48 6.21 1.98
N ARG A 24 8.28 6.33 1.41
CA ARG A 24 7.96 5.97 0.03
C ARG A 24 8.58 7.01 -0.92
N ALA A 25 9.10 6.56 -2.05
CA ALA A 25 9.70 7.43 -3.07
C ALA A 25 8.68 8.10 -4.01
N ASP A 26 7.38 7.94 -3.76
CA ASP A 26 6.30 8.42 -4.62
C ASP A 26 5.67 9.71 -4.06
N ASP A 27 5.45 10.71 -4.91
CA ASP A 27 4.89 12.04 -4.54
C ASP A 27 3.45 12.00 -4.04
N ASP A 28 2.76 10.85 -4.14
CA ASP A 28 1.34 10.72 -3.82
C ASP A 28 1.05 10.59 -2.32
N GLY A 29 2.07 10.40 -1.47
CA GLY A 29 1.94 10.35 -0.02
C GLY A 29 1.97 8.94 0.60
N SER A 30 2.14 8.91 1.93
CA SER A 30 2.26 7.65 2.70
C SER A 30 0.93 7.11 3.20
N TRP A 31 -0.15 7.85 3.10
CA TRP A 31 -1.49 7.49 3.55
C TRP A 31 -2.48 7.47 2.41
N GLU A 32 -3.38 6.52 2.43
CA GLU A 32 -4.55 6.51 1.57
C GLU A 32 -5.82 6.29 2.40
N VAL A 33 -6.87 7.05 2.10
CA VAL A 33 -8.22 6.81 2.60
C VAL A 33 -9.10 6.46 1.43
N ARG A 34 -9.84 5.33 1.54
CA ARG A 34 -10.78 4.86 0.53
C ARG A 34 -12.19 4.86 1.06
N LEU A 35 -13.12 5.35 0.25
CA LEU A 35 -14.55 5.15 0.42
C LEU A 35 -15.03 4.16 -0.63
N ARG A 36 -15.66 3.07 -0.19
CA ARG A 36 -16.06 1.97 -1.06
C ARG A 36 -17.53 1.57 -0.88
N ALA A 37 -18.09 1.00 -1.94
CA ALA A 37 -19.29 0.16 -1.88
C ALA A 37 -18.84 -1.29 -1.92
N VAL A 38 -19.28 -2.08 -0.94
CA VAL A 38 -18.87 -3.48 -0.79
C VAL A 38 -20.11 -4.36 -0.81
N TYR A 39 -20.14 -5.33 -1.71
CA TYR A 39 -21.12 -6.42 -1.71
C TYR A 39 -20.60 -7.57 -0.86
N LEU A 40 -21.35 -7.88 0.19
CA LEU A 40 -21.05 -8.95 1.14
C LEU A 40 -21.86 -10.17 0.74
N ASP A 41 -21.18 -11.27 0.44
CA ASP A 41 -21.75 -12.58 0.08
C ASP A 41 -21.32 -13.63 1.10
N PRO A 42 -22.19 -14.01 2.05
CA PRO A 42 -21.88 -15.03 3.05
C PRO A 42 -21.80 -16.43 2.44
N ALA A 43 -20.86 -17.25 2.89
CA ALA A 43 -20.75 -18.65 2.43
C ALA A 43 -21.92 -19.53 2.86
N ASN A 44 -22.68 -19.15 3.90
CA ASN A 44 -23.87 -19.81 4.39
C ASN A 44 -23.70 -21.32 4.67
N LYS A 45 -22.64 -21.65 5.41
CA LYS A 45 -22.37 -23.03 5.84
C LYS A 45 -22.68 -23.20 7.32
N SER A 46 -23.38 -24.26 7.65
CA SER A 46 -23.73 -24.62 9.04
C SER A 46 -23.73 -26.12 9.24
N ASP A 47 -23.40 -26.54 10.46
CA ASP A 47 -23.58 -27.94 10.84
C ASP A 47 -25.07 -28.24 11.05
N PRO A 48 -25.51 -29.52 10.89
CA PRO A 48 -26.91 -29.87 11.06
C PRO A 48 -27.32 -29.80 12.55
N ILE A 49 -28.59 -29.40 12.79
CA ILE A 49 -29.18 -29.40 14.13
C ILE A 49 -30.23 -30.49 14.19
N ALA A 50 -29.83 -31.71 14.61
CA ALA A 50 -30.71 -32.87 14.61
C ALA A 50 -31.94 -32.71 15.52
N ALA A 51 -31.81 -32.04 16.64
CA ALA A 51 -32.92 -31.78 17.59
C ALA A 51 -34.04 -30.92 17.00
N LEU A 52 -33.73 -30.08 15.98
CA LEU A 52 -34.67 -29.17 15.31
C LEU A 52 -34.95 -29.61 13.87
N ALA A 53 -34.45 -30.76 13.44
CA ALA A 53 -34.50 -31.28 12.07
C ALA A 53 -34.03 -30.26 11.03
N VAL A 54 -33.00 -29.45 11.37
CA VAL A 54 -32.37 -28.51 10.47
C VAL A 54 -31.19 -29.21 9.79
N PRO A 55 -31.22 -29.37 8.44
CA PRO A 55 -30.13 -29.99 7.72
C PRO A 55 -28.84 -29.14 7.74
N ALA A 56 -27.71 -29.73 7.34
CA ALA A 56 -26.48 -28.97 7.13
C ALA A 56 -26.71 -27.90 6.04
N ASN A 57 -26.10 -26.76 6.25
CA ASN A 57 -26.15 -25.58 5.36
C ASN A 57 -27.58 -25.02 5.12
N ALA A 58 -28.52 -25.28 6.04
CA ALA A 58 -29.88 -24.74 5.96
C ALA A 58 -30.04 -23.39 6.67
N ILE A 59 -29.01 -22.89 7.35
CA ILE A 59 -29.03 -21.57 7.99
C ILE A 59 -28.38 -20.57 7.03
N HIS A 60 -29.15 -19.57 6.63
CA HIS A 60 -28.76 -18.55 5.67
C HIS A 60 -28.69 -17.16 6.33
N ILE A 61 -27.64 -16.43 6.00
CA ILE A 61 -27.47 -15.03 6.30
C ILE A 61 -27.60 -14.26 4.99
N ASN A 62 -28.37 -13.17 5.00
CA ASN A 62 -28.60 -12.41 3.78
C ASN A 62 -27.31 -11.73 3.29
N ASP A 63 -27.18 -11.64 1.97
CA ASP A 63 -26.25 -10.76 1.28
C ASP A 63 -26.60 -9.27 1.49
N LYS A 64 -25.64 -8.38 1.29
CA LYS A 64 -25.84 -6.96 1.50
C LYS A 64 -24.79 -6.09 0.80
N VAL A 65 -25.23 -4.96 0.27
CA VAL A 65 -24.34 -3.87 -0.12
C VAL A 65 -24.18 -2.90 1.05
N LEU A 66 -22.94 -2.52 1.35
CA LEU A 66 -22.62 -1.63 2.48
C LEU A 66 -21.51 -0.65 2.10
N PRO A 67 -21.51 0.55 2.67
CA PRO A 67 -20.36 1.44 2.59
C PRO A 67 -19.24 0.95 3.53
N ASP A 68 -18.02 1.18 3.07
CA ASP A 68 -16.80 0.78 3.74
C ASP A 68 -15.78 1.91 3.68
N LEU A 69 -14.98 2.07 4.72
CA LEU A 69 -13.96 3.09 4.85
C LEU A 69 -12.64 2.43 5.21
N ASP A 70 -11.65 2.56 4.33
CA ASP A 70 -10.33 2.00 4.54
C ASP A 70 -9.31 3.09 4.82
N PHE A 71 -8.36 2.73 5.68
CA PHE A 71 -7.15 3.50 5.95
C PHE A 71 -5.96 2.64 5.61
N GLU A 72 -5.16 3.08 4.65
CA GLU A 72 -3.95 2.38 4.24
C GLU A 72 -2.72 3.25 4.52
N TYR A 73 -1.67 2.61 5.03
CA TYR A 73 -0.37 3.22 5.25
C TYR A 73 0.71 2.46 4.50
N PHE A 74 1.45 3.17 3.65
CA PHE A 74 2.54 2.64 2.85
C PHE A 74 3.87 2.81 3.58
N PHE A 75 4.50 1.69 3.95
CA PHE A 75 5.85 1.66 4.55
C PHE A 75 6.93 1.81 3.49
N THR A 76 6.71 1.19 2.33
CA THR A 76 7.57 1.23 1.15
C THR A 76 6.69 1.34 -0.10
N PRO A 77 7.24 1.55 -1.29
CA PRO A 77 6.46 1.51 -2.51
C PRO A 77 5.65 0.21 -2.70
N ASN A 78 6.19 -0.92 -2.25
CA ASN A 78 5.56 -2.24 -2.43
C ASN A 78 4.79 -2.74 -1.22
N TRP A 79 5.05 -2.27 0.00
CA TRP A 79 4.42 -2.78 1.20
C TRP A 79 3.58 -1.74 1.91
N SER A 80 2.36 -2.11 2.21
CA SER A 80 1.41 -1.30 2.98
C SER A 80 0.68 -2.14 4.03
N THR A 81 0.00 -1.46 4.93
CA THR A 81 -1.01 -2.05 5.82
C THR A 81 -2.32 -1.31 5.64
N GLU A 82 -3.40 -2.07 5.61
CA GLU A 82 -4.75 -1.56 5.42
C GLU A 82 -5.63 -1.95 6.61
N LEU A 83 -6.30 -0.96 7.19
CA LEU A 83 -7.34 -1.13 8.20
C LEU A 83 -8.69 -0.81 7.58
N ILE A 84 -9.54 -1.82 7.51
CA ILE A 84 -10.88 -1.77 6.95
C ILE A 84 -11.87 -1.58 8.08
N LEU A 85 -12.69 -0.55 7.97
CA LEU A 85 -13.72 -0.21 8.95
C LEU A 85 -15.08 -0.05 8.28
N THR A 86 -16.08 -0.64 8.89
CA THR A 86 -17.47 -0.46 8.49
C THR A 86 -18.32 -0.15 9.74
N TYR A 87 -19.54 0.27 9.55
CA TYR A 87 -20.47 0.43 10.69
C TYR A 87 -21.10 -0.92 11.08
N PRO A 88 -21.66 -1.07 12.32
CA PRO A 88 -22.33 -2.30 12.73
C PRO A 88 -23.45 -2.70 11.78
N GLN A 89 -23.30 -3.84 11.10
CA GLN A 89 -24.21 -4.34 10.09
C GLN A 89 -25.27 -5.24 10.73
N ARG A 90 -26.57 -4.98 10.45
CA ARG A 90 -27.64 -5.91 10.82
C ARG A 90 -27.82 -6.93 9.72
N GLN A 91 -27.71 -8.22 10.08
CA GLN A 91 -27.96 -9.35 9.20
C GLN A 91 -29.23 -10.08 9.63
N LYS A 92 -29.96 -10.60 8.64
CA LYS A 92 -31.08 -11.52 8.87
C LYS A 92 -30.57 -12.95 8.85
N VAL A 93 -31.18 -13.77 9.70
CA VAL A 93 -30.95 -15.22 9.75
C VAL A 93 -32.22 -15.92 9.34
N THR A 94 -32.12 -16.74 8.29
CA THR A 94 -33.21 -17.53 7.75
C THR A 94 -32.85 -18.99 7.84
N VAL A 95 -33.78 -19.85 8.19
CA VAL A 95 -33.64 -21.31 8.13
C VAL A 95 -34.50 -21.80 6.96
N GLU A 96 -33.85 -22.42 5.99
CA GLU A 96 -34.50 -22.92 4.77
C GLU A 96 -35.43 -24.11 5.01
N GLN A 97 -35.06 -24.97 5.98
CA GLN A 97 -35.80 -26.18 6.32
C GLN A 97 -35.62 -26.54 7.80
N SER A 98 -36.71 -26.87 8.47
CA SER A 98 -36.72 -27.33 9.88
C SER A 98 -37.91 -28.23 10.14
N ALA A 99 -38.01 -28.75 11.36
CA ALA A 99 -39.20 -29.50 11.85
C ALA A 99 -40.51 -28.68 11.77
N LEU A 100 -40.40 -27.33 11.72
CA LEU A 100 -41.56 -26.42 11.64
C LEU A 100 -41.97 -26.11 10.18
N GLY A 101 -41.30 -26.69 9.19
CA GLY A 101 -41.59 -26.51 7.77
C GLY A 101 -40.52 -25.73 7.00
N GLY A 102 -40.91 -25.16 5.84
CA GLY A 102 -40.04 -24.44 4.91
C GLY A 102 -39.52 -23.09 5.39
N PRO A 103 -39.01 -22.23 4.49
CA PRO A 103 -38.18 -21.09 4.88
C PRO A 103 -38.83 -20.20 5.93
N ALA A 104 -38.08 -19.88 7.02
CA ALA A 104 -38.53 -19.02 8.11
C ALA A 104 -37.42 -18.07 8.54
N ASP A 105 -37.75 -16.78 8.67
CA ASP A 105 -36.90 -15.80 9.31
C ASP A 105 -36.87 -16.09 10.83
N ILE A 106 -35.70 -16.40 11.36
CA ILE A 106 -35.54 -16.77 12.79
C ILE A 106 -34.92 -15.64 13.61
N GLY A 107 -34.59 -14.51 13.00
CA GLY A 107 -34.09 -13.33 13.72
C GLY A 107 -33.00 -12.56 13.03
N THR A 108 -32.32 -11.76 13.81
CA THR A 108 -31.23 -10.88 13.33
C THR A 108 -30.09 -10.82 14.33
N PHE A 109 -28.91 -10.47 13.83
CA PHE A 109 -27.78 -10.04 14.65
C PHE A 109 -27.06 -8.88 13.99
N LYS A 110 -26.31 -8.09 14.76
CA LYS A 110 -25.37 -7.12 14.22
C LYS A 110 -23.95 -7.63 14.31
N HIS A 111 -23.15 -7.32 13.31
CA HIS A 111 -21.72 -7.56 13.34
C HIS A 111 -20.93 -6.33 12.94
N LEU A 112 -19.73 -6.20 13.47
CA LEU A 112 -18.74 -5.17 13.14
C LEU A 112 -17.41 -5.90 12.88
N PRO A 113 -17.00 -6.07 11.62
CA PRO A 113 -15.81 -6.81 11.24
C PRO A 113 -14.64 -5.88 10.85
N PRO A 114 -13.88 -5.27 11.78
CA PRO A 114 -12.61 -4.67 11.40
C PRO A 114 -11.66 -5.75 10.86
N ILE A 115 -11.00 -5.44 9.75
CA ILE A 115 -10.01 -6.30 9.11
C ILE A 115 -8.70 -5.51 9.00
N LEU A 116 -7.60 -6.13 9.43
CA LEU A 116 -6.26 -5.58 9.28
C LEU A 116 -5.45 -6.49 8.36
N THR A 117 -4.93 -5.94 7.25
CA THR A 117 -4.14 -6.67 6.29
C THR A 117 -2.78 -6.03 6.03
N ALA A 118 -1.79 -6.85 5.74
CA ALA A 118 -0.57 -6.42 5.05
C ALA A 118 -0.76 -6.68 3.56
N LYS A 119 -0.39 -5.71 2.72
CA LYS A 119 -0.54 -5.75 1.27
C LYS A 119 0.82 -5.66 0.60
N TYR A 120 0.94 -6.31 -0.54
CA TYR A 120 2.07 -6.21 -1.45
C TYR A 120 1.62 -5.73 -2.82
N ASP A 121 2.07 -4.56 -3.23
CA ASP A 121 1.82 -3.95 -4.54
C ASP A 121 2.92 -4.38 -5.51
N PHE A 122 2.52 -5.04 -6.62
CA PHE A 122 3.47 -5.58 -7.61
C PHE A 122 4.05 -4.52 -8.54
N LEU A 123 3.26 -3.48 -8.86
CA LEU A 123 3.61 -2.42 -9.81
C LEU A 123 3.36 -1.03 -9.19
N PRO A 124 4.04 -0.67 -8.10
CA PRO A 124 3.72 0.52 -7.30
C PRO A 124 3.92 1.85 -8.06
N ASN A 125 4.73 1.86 -9.12
CA ASN A 125 5.03 3.06 -9.91
C ASN A 125 4.23 3.13 -11.22
N SER A 126 3.26 2.23 -11.41
CA SER A 126 2.37 2.19 -12.57
C SER A 126 1.02 2.85 -12.24
N ASP A 127 0.30 3.32 -13.28
CA ASP A 127 -1.09 3.76 -13.09
C ASP A 127 -2.00 2.57 -12.68
N PHE A 128 -1.67 1.35 -13.09
CA PHE A 128 -2.31 0.10 -12.67
C PHE A 128 -1.45 -0.61 -11.63
N GLN A 129 -1.93 -0.72 -10.40
CA GLN A 129 -1.21 -1.23 -9.24
C GLN A 129 -1.94 -2.47 -8.67
N PRO A 130 -1.71 -3.66 -9.22
CA PRO A 130 -2.27 -4.89 -8.69
C PRO A 130 -1.61 -5.27 -7.38
N TYR A 131 -2.39 -5.82 -6.45
CA TYR A 131 -1.90 -6.23 -5.14
C TYR A 131 -2.50 -7.54 -4.64
N LEU A 132 -1.80 -8.14 -3.69
CA LEU A 132 -2.28 -9.21 -2.83
C LEU A 132 -2.11 -8.80 -1.38
N GLY A 133 -3.02 -9.25 -0.53
CA GLY A 133 -2.94 -8.98 0.90
C GLY A 133 -3.38 -10.19 1.73
N ALA A 134 -2.83 -10.27 2.92
CA ALA A 134 -3.21 -11.24 3.93
C ALA A 134 -3.23 -10.58 5.31
N GLY A 135 -4.10 -11.06 6.18
CA GLY A 135 -4.26 -10.43 7.48
C GLY A 135 -5.18 -11.18 8.42
N VAL A 136 -5.75 -10.43 9.34
CA VAL A 136 -6.64 -10.93 10.36
C VAL A 136 -7.96 -10.17 10.38
N ASN A 137 -9.03 -10.91 10.55
CA ASN A 137 -10.37 -10.40 10.82
C ASN A 137 -10.65 -10.50 12.32
N PHE A 138 -11.21 -9.43 12.88
CA PHE A 138 -11.75 -9.42 14.24
C PHE A 138 -13.19 -8.94 14.20
N THR A 139 -14.13 -9.85 14.29
CA THR A 139 -15.56 -9.52 14.23
C THR A 139 -16.18 -9.47 15.62
N LEU A 140 -16.91 -8.41 15.90
CA LEU A 140 -17.77 -8.27 17.07
C LEU A 140 -19.22 -8.56 16.68
N LEU A 141 -19.88 -9.51 17.38
CA LEU A 141 -21.30 -9.80 17.24
C LEU A 141 -22.07 -9.08 18.35
N MET A 142 -23.14 -8.38 17.97
CA MET A 142 -23.94 -7.55 18.84
C MET A 142 -25.44 -7.72 18.53
N ASP A 143 -26.29 -7.32 19.46
CA ASP A 143 -27.74 -7.25 19.28
C ASP A 143 -28.30 -8.51 18.61
N VAL A 144 -27.95 -9.67 19.17
CA VAL A 144 -28.47 -10.98 18.72
C VAL A 144 -29.90 -11.11 19.22
N ASP A 145 -30.82 -11.26 18.29
CA ASP A 145 -32.25 -11.45 18.55
C ASP A 145 -32.71 -12.62 17.65
N LEU A 146 -32.67 -13.83 18.22
CA LEU A 146 -33.11 -15.05 17.57
C LEU A 146 -34.38 -15.52 18.22
N ASN A 147 -35.44 -15.70 17.43
CA ASN A 147 -36.74 -16.13 17.89
C ASN A 147 -37.32 -17.22 16.97
N VAL A 148 -37.45 -18.40 17.50
CA VAL A 148 -38.09 -19.54 16.82
C VAL A 148 -39.34 -19.93 17.62
N PRO A 149 -40.52 -19.96 17.01
CA PRO A 149 -41.76 -20.36 17.70
C PRO A 149 -41.62 -21.74 18.39
N GLY A 150 -41.86 -21.77 19.70
CA GLY A 150 -41.76 -23.01 20.49
C GLY A 150 -40.34 -23.41 20.90
N VAL A 151 -39.31 -22.61 20.61
CA VAL A 151 -37.92 -22.82 21.05
C VAL A 151 -37.48 -21.61 21.84
N SER A 152 -37.17 -21.80 23.11
CA SER A 152 -36.59 -20.79 24.00
C SER A 152 -35.08 -21.04 24.20
N GLY A 153 -34.33 -20.00 24.57
CA GLY A 153 -32.90 -20.13 24.90
C GLY A 153 -31.95 -20.24 23.69
N LEU A 154 -32.43 -19.90 22.47
CA LEU A 154 -31.60 -19.85 21.26
C LEU A 154 -30.74 -18.57 21.28
N ASP A 155 -29.43 -18.68 21.14
CA ASP A 155 -28.50 -17.54 21.09
C ASP A 155 -27.26 -17.87 20.23
N LEU A 156 -26.45 -16.82 19.92
CA LEU A 156 -25.09 -16.96 19.36
C LEU A 156 -24.07 -16.80 20.49
N HIS A 157 -23.31 -17.85 20.75
CA HIS A 157 -22.45 -17.90 21.95
C HIS A 157 -21.20 -17.03 21.83
N LYS A 158 -20.44 -17.14 20.77
CA LYS A 158 -19.23 -16.33 20.61
C LYS A 158 -19.57 -14.93 20.07
N ARG A 159 -19.50 -13.94 20.94
CA ARG A 159 -19.69 -12.52 20.58
C ARG A 159 -18.48 -11.91 19.86
N THR A 160 -17.39 -12.65 19.77
CA THR A 160 -16.17 -12.25 19.06
C THR A 160 -15.69 -13.42 18.21
N SER A 161 -15.30 -13.12 16.97
CA SER A 161 -14.66 -14.08 16.06
C SER A 161 -13.33 -13.51 15.58
N TRP A 162 -12.29 -14.35 15.63
CA TRP A 162 -10.98 -14.07 15.06
C TRP A 162 -10.71 -15.09 13.98
N GLY A 163 -10.20 -14.63 12.84
CA GLY A 163 -9.84 -15.52 11.76
C GLY A 163 -8.90 -14.87 10.77
N PRO A 164 -8.28 -15.66 9.88
CA PRO A 164 -7.50 -15.15 8.77
C PRO A 164 -8.37 -14.39 7.77
N ALA A 165 -7.73 -13.43 7.08
CA ALA A 165 -8.30 -12.71 5.95
C ALA A 165 -7.30 -12.70 4.80
N ALA A 166 -7.81 -12.69 3.58
CA ALA A 166 -7.02 -12.57 2.36
C ALA A 166 -7.72 -11.63 1.38
N GLN A 167 -6.94 -10.93 0.56
CA GLN A 167 -7.49 -10.04 -0.45
C GLN A 167 -6.63 -10.03 -1.71
N ALA A 168 -7.27 -9.73 -2.83
CA ALA A 168 -6.64 -9.47 -4.11
C ALA A 168 -7.40 -8.35 -4.82
N GLY A 169 -6.67 -7.44 -5.44
CA GLY A 169 -7.28 -6.31 -6.10
C GLY A 169 -6.28 -5.47 -6.88
N PHE A 170 -6.73 -4.31 -7.28
CA PHE A 170 -5.87 -3.32 -7.90
C PHE A 170 -6.35 -1.91 -7.57
N ASP A 171 -5.40 -0.99 -7.53
CA ASP A 171 -5.62 0.44 -7.57
C ASP A 171 -5.29 0.96 -8.98
N TYR A 172 -6.14 1.81 -9.54
CA TYR A 172 -5.92 2.45 -10.83
C TYR A 172 -5.89 3.98 -10.66
N LYS A 173 -4.76 4.60 -10.97
CA LYS A 173 -4.58 6.05 -10.83
C LYS A 173 -5.42 6.79 -11.88
N ILE A 174 -6.44 7.51 -11.46
CA ILE A 174 -7.38 8.26 -12.32
C ILE A 174 -7.04 9.75 -12.40
N ALA A 175 -6.37 10.29 -11.38
CA ALA A 175 -5.90 11.67 -11.32
C ALA A 175 -4.75 11.78 -10.29
N PRO A 176 -4.03 12.91 -10.18
CA PRO A 176 -3.08 13.14 -9.10
C PRO A 176 -3.75 12.88 -7.74
N HIS A 177 -3.17 11.98 -6.93
CA HIS A 177 -3.66 11.53 -5.62
C HIS A 177 -4.98 10.73 -5.60
N TRP A 178 -5.68 10.57 -6.73
CA TRP A 178 -6.94 9.84 -6.80
C TRP A 178 -6.81 8.48 -7.46
N TYR A 179 -7.36 7.47 -6.83
CA TYR A 179 -7.30 6.08 -7.27
C TYR A 179 -8.69 5.45 -7.30
N LEU A 180 -8.98 4.70 -8.36
CA LEU A 180 -10.07 3.76 -8.41
C LEU A 180 -9.58 2.44 -7.82
N ASN A 181 -10.28 1.92 -6.81
CA ASN A 181 -9.98 0.63 -6.20
C ASN A 181 -11.02 -0.41 -6.59
N VAL A 182 -10.58 -1.61 -6.92
CA VAL A 182 -11.44 -2.79 -7.11
C VAL A 182 -10.76 -3.98 -6.45
N ASP A 183 -11.49 -4.68 -5.58
CA ASP A 183 -10.95 -5.84 -4.90
C ASP A 183 -11.97 -6.94 -4.59
N VAL A 184 -11.44 -8.10 -4.25
CA VAL A 184 -12.15 -9.18 -3.58
C VAL A 184 -11.42 -9.53 -2.30
N LYS A 185 -12.17 -9.64 -1.21
CA LYS A 185 -11.67 -10.06 0.10
C LYS A 185 -12.43 -11.28 0.57
N TRP A 186 -11.72 -12.14 1.28
CA TRP A 186 -12.28 -13.23 2.05
C TRP A 186 -11.87 -13.07 3.51
N ALA A 187 -12.80 -13.32 4.43
CA ALA A 187 -12.51 -13.28 5.86
C ALA A 187 -13.19 -14.47 6.55
N GLU A 188 -12.45 -15.15 7.41
CA GLU A 188 -13.04 -16.19 8.25
C GLU A 188 -13.89 -15.55 9.34
N LEU A 189 -15.17 -15.91 9.40
CA LEU A 189 -16.11 -15.49 10.43
C LEU A 189 -16.96 -16.68 10.87
N ARG A 190 -16.73 -17.12 12.10
CA ARG A 190 -17.41 -18.28 12.69
C ARG A 190 -18.04 -17.92 14.02
N THR A 191 -19.23 -18.43 14.24
CA THR A 191 -19.94 -18.33 15.53
C THR A 191 -20.67 -19.64 15.82
N HIS A 192 -21.11 -19.82 17.05
CA HIS A 192 -21.79 -21.04 17.50
C HIS A 192 -23.22 -20.70 17.88
N VAL A 193 -24.15 -21.49 17.35
CA VAL A 193 -25.56 -21.46 17.75
C VAL A 193 -25.68 -22.29 19.04
N THR A 194 -26.27 -21.70 20.06
CA THR A 194 -26.50 -22.39 21.34
C THR A 194 -27.98 -22.46 21.69
N LEU A 195 -28.37 -23.51 22.33
CA LEU A 195 -29.71 -23.70 22.94
C LEU A 195 -29.51 -23.93 24.44
N ASP A 196 -30.09 -23.05 25.25
CA ASP A 196 -29.92 -23.05 26.72
C ASP A 196 -28.44 -23.13 27.16
N GLY A 197 -27.56 -22.41 26.41
CA GLY A 197 -26.12 -22.37 26.65
C GLY A 197 -25.33 -23.57 26.15
N THR A 198 -25.99 -24.61 25.61
CA THR A 198 -25.32 -25.74 24.97
C THR A 198 -25.13 -25.49 23.48
N GLU A 199 -23.92 -25.70 22.99
CA GLU A 199 -23.60 -25.55 21.56
C GLU A 199 -24.29 -26.66 20.76
N ILE A 200 -25.04 -26.28 19.73
CA ILE A 200 -25.82 -27.18 18.87
C ILE A 200 -25.43 -27.12 17.41
N SER A 201 -24.75 -26.06 16.96
CA SER A 201 -24.25 -25.92 15.58
C SER A 201 -23.15 -24.88 15.48
N GLU A 202 -22.19 -25.08 14.58
CA GLU A 202 -21.25 -24.05 14.15
C GLU A 202 -21.81 -23.37 12.88
N LEU A 203 -21.84 -22.05 12.89
CA LEU A 203 -22.22 -21.21 11.76
C LEU A 203 -20.98 -20.58 11.14
N LYS A 204 -20.68 -20.94 9.88
CA LYS A 204 -19.55 -20.46 9.09
C LYS A 204 -20.06 -19.43 8.10
N VAL A 205 -19.93 -18.16 8.46
CA VAL A 205 -20.36 -17.03 7.61
C VAL A 205 -19.36 -16.81 6.48
N ASP A 206 -18.06 -16.85 6.80
CA ASP A 206 -16.89 -16.80 5.90
C ASP A 206 -17.15 -15.97 4.62
N PRO A 207 -17.49 -14.67 4.71
CA PRO A 207 -17.99 -13.91 3.57
C PRO A 207 -16.91 -13.67 2.52
N LEU A 208 -17.35 -13.64 1.25
CA LEU A 208 -16.67 -12.96 0.17
C LEU A 208 -17.18 -11.52 0.09
N LEU A 209 -16.26 -10.59 -0.06
CA LEU A 209 -16.53 -9.16 -0.13
C LEU A 209 -16.00 -8.65 -1.46
N PHE A 210 -16.88 -8.10 -2.31
CA PHE A 210 -16.53 -7.50 -3.58
C PHE A 210 -16.62 -5.98 -3.44
N GLY A 211 -15.47 -5.30 -3.47
CA GLY A 211 -15.35 -3.88 -3.24
C GLY A 211 -15.06 -3.09 -4.51
N VAL A 212 -15.71 -1.93 -4.63
CA VAL A 212 -15.34 -0.89 -5.60
C VAL A 212 -15.42 0.47 -4.92
N GLY A 213 -14.43 1.34 -5.15
CA GLY A 213 -14.40 2.64 -4.51
C GLY A 213 -13.35 3.58 -5.04
N ILE A 214 -13.23 4.71 -4.36
CA ILE A 214 -12.28 5.76 -4.69
C ILE A 214 -11.42 6.04 -3.47
N GLY A 215 -10.09 6.04 -3.69
CA GLY A 215 -9.06 6.38 -2.72
C GLY A 215 -8.44 7.74 -2.99
N TYR A 216 -8.02 8.39 -1.93
CA TYR A 216 -7.22 9.60 -1.96
C TYR A 216 -5.94 9.42 -1.16
N ARG A 217 -4.78 9.55 -1.82
CA ARG A 217 -3.45 9.46 -1.20
C ARG A 217 -2.97 10.83 -0.77
N PHE A 218 -2.38 10.89 0.43
CA PHE A 218 -1.90 12.13 1.04
C PHE A 218 -0.79 11.86 2.05
N GLY A 219 -0.21 12.92 2.58
CA GLY A 219 0.87 12.89 3.58
C GLY A 219 2.21 13.22 2.93
N ALA A 220 2.98 14.05 3.63
CA ALA A 220 4.37 14.29 3.28
C ALA A 220 5.20 13.06 3.64
N HIS A 221 6.15 12.71 2.80
CA HIS A 221 7.21 11.80 3.19
C HIS A 221 7.91 12.38 4.41
N ALA A 222 7.93 11.65 5.52
CA ALA A 222 8.91 11.95 6.55
C ALA A 222 10.28 11.71 5.89
N ALA A 223 11.00 12.76 5.60
CA ALA A 223 12.42 12.62 5.29
C ALA A 223 13.01 11.71 6.37
N PRO A 224 13.88 10.73 6.04
CA PRO A 224 14.49 9.86 7.02
C PRO A 224 14.96 10.77 8.14
N ALA A 225 14.47 10.57 9.36
CA ALA A 225 14.95 11.30 10.51
C ALA A 225 16.47 11.11 10.49
N ALA A 226 17.19 12.18 10.19
CA ALA A 226 18.63 12.17 10.31
C ALA A 226 18.86 11.63 11.72
N ALA A 227 19.53 10.47 11.82
CA ALA A 227 19.82 9.85 13.09
C ALA A 227 20.43 10.96 13.93
N THR A 228 19.72 11.39 14.97
CA THR A 228 20.21 12.35 15.93
C THR A 228 21.39 11.64 16.59
N VAL A 229 22.57 11.90 16.07
CA VAL A 229 23.80 11.56 16.75
C VAL A 229 23.71 12.35 18.07
N VAL A 230 23.38 11.63 19.12
CA VAL A 230 23.45 12.19 20.47
C VAL A 230 24.89 12.71 20.61
N ALA A 231 25.03 14.01 20.57
CA ALA A 231 26.30 14.65 20.73
C ALA A 231 26.80 14.26 22.15
N ALA A 232 27.79 13.39 22.18
CA ALA A 232 28.53 13.11 23.37
C ALA A 232 29.15 14.45 23.83
N THR A 233 28.95 14.78 25.09
CA THR A 233 29.54 15.95 25.80
C THR A 233 31.03 16.01 25.47
N PRO A 234 31.56 17.16 24.99
CA PRO A 234 32.96 17.23 24.60
C PRO A 234 33.89 17.12 25.81
N GLU A 235 34.73 16.11 25.81
CA GLU A 235 35.92 16.02 26.63
C GLU A 235 36.94 17.05 26.14
N PRO A 236 37.74 17.70 27.00
CA PRO A 236 38.61 18.84 26.64
C PRO A 236 39.64 18.47 25.57
N ALA A 237 39.63 19.22 24.48
CA ALA A 237 40.38 19.01 23.26
C ALA A 237 41.88 18.95 23.44
N ALA A 238 42.48 17.82 23.04
CA ALA A 238 43.87 17.80 22.57
C ALA A 238 43.90 18.43 21.16
N ALA A 239 44.92 19.22 20.88
CA ALA A 239 45.07 20.01 19.65
C ALA A 239 44.78 19.19 18.37
N ALA A 240 43.86 19.70 17.55
CA ALA A 240 43.40 19.05 16.32
C ALA A 240 44.54 18.95 15.28
N PRO A 241 44.68 17.79 14.59
CA PRO A 241 45.51 17.71 13.38
C PRO A 241 44.89 18.59 12.25
N PRO A 242 45.71 19.08 11.30
CA PRO A 242 45.21 19.94 10.22
C PRO A 242 44.10 19.25 9.44
N PRO A 243 43.08 20.00 8.93
CA PRO A 243 41.96 19.44 8.20
C PRO A 243 42.45 18.66 6.99
N PRO A 244 41.82 17.48 6.66
CA PRO A 244 42.14 16.74 5.45
C PRO A 244 41.88 17.60 4.21
N PRO A 245 42.63 17.41 3.13
CA PRO A 245 42.41 18.13 1.89
C PRO A 245 40.97 17.90 1.37
N PRO A 246 40.35 18.90 0.73
CA PRO A 246 38.98 18.77 0.19
C PRO A 246 38.92 17.59 -0.78
N PRO A 247 37.80 16.82 -0.76
CA PRO A 247 37.62 15.68 -1.68
C PRO A 247 37.72 16.17 -3.12
N PRO A 248 38.28 15.35 -4.04
CA PRO A 248 38.35 15.71 -5.45
C PRO A 248 36.95 15.99 -6.00
N PRO A 249 36.82 16.95 -6.94
CA PRO A 249 35.51 17.29 -7.50
C PRO A 249 34.86 16.09 -8.18
N PRO A 250 33.53 15.89 -8.03
CA PRO A 250 32.84 14.77 -8.63
C PRO A 250 33.00 14.79 -10.17
N LYS A 251 33.29 13.64 -10.74
CA LYS A 251 33.30 13.50 -12.20
C LYS A 251 31.84 13.50 -12.69
N GLU A 252 31.50 14.44 -13.57
CA GLU A 252 30.20 14.50 -14.22
C GLU A 252 30.30 13.94 -15.65
N VAL A 253 29.41 13.00 -15.96
CA VAL A 253 29.25 12.45 -17.33
C VAL A 253 27.89 12.88 -17.87
N VAL A 254 27.89 13.68 -18.93
CA VAL A 254 26.69 14.07 -19.66
C VAL A 254 26.33 12.94 -20.63
N LEU A 255 25.17 12.33 -20.44
CA LEU A 255 24.66 11.24 -21.28
C LEU A 255 23.99 11.82 -22.53
N LYS A 256 24.78 12.25 -23.53
CA LYS A 256 24.25 12.82 -24.79
C LYS A 256 23.54 11.78 -25.66
N ASP A 257 23.94 10.51 -25.55
CA ASP A 257 23.42 9.41 -26.38
C ASP A 257 22.27 8.63 -25.71
N VAL A 258 21.86 9.03 -24.49
CA VAL A 258 20.69 8.46 -23.84
C VAL A 258 19.45 9.23 -24.30
N THR A 259 18.71 8.62 -25.20
CA THR A 259 17.53 9.20 -25.81
C THR A 259 16.26 8.54 -25.32
N PHE A 260 15.21 9.34 -25.19
CA PHE A 260 13.88 8.92 -24.80
C PHE A 260 12.87 9.12 -25.93
N ALA A 261 11.81 8.34 -25.96
CA ALA A 261 10.67 8.62 -26.84
C ALA A 261 10.06 10.00 -26.49
N THR A 262 9.46 10.65 -27.49
CA THR A 262 8.87 12.00 -27.32
C THR A 262 7.85 12.00 -26.18
N ALA A 263 7.96 12.97 -25.28
CA ALA A 263 7.11 13.12 -24.08
C ALA A 263 7.06 11.87 -23.19
N SER A 264 8.11 11.03 -23.20
CA SER A 264 8.18 9.75 -22.51
C SER A 264 9.49 9.61 -21.72
N ALA A 265 9.50 8.72 -20.75
CA ALA A 265 10.68 8.24 -20.03
C ALA A 265 11.17 6.87 -20.53
N LYS A 266 10.54 6.30 -21.58
CA LYS A 266 10.99 5.04 -22.17
C LYS A 266 12.30 5.26 -22.93
N LEU A 267 13.34 4.54 -22.51
CA LEU A 267 14.64 4.52 -23.19
C LEU A 267 14.48 3.97 -24.62
N LEU A 268 15.13 4.62 -25.58
CA LEU A 268 15.16 4.14 -26.96
C LEU A 268 16.30 3.15 -27.17
N PRO A 269 16.17 2.23 -28.15
CA PRO A 269 17.26 1.35 -28.56
C PRO A 269 18.52 2.16 -28.91
N GLY A 270 19.66 1.74 -28.43
CA GLY A 270 20.93 2.47 -28.55
C GLY A 270 21.38 3.20 -27.29
N SER A 271 20.45 3.59 -26.40
CA SER A 271 20.81 4.13 -25.08
C SER A 271 21.50 3.11 -24.19
N GLU A 272 21.23 1.82 -24.40
CA GLU A 272 21.76 0.69 -23.64
C GLU A 272 23.28 0.64 -23.68
N VAL A 273 23.90 0.82 -24.85
CA VAL A 273 25.36 0.80 -25.02
C VAL A 273 26.06 1.87 -24.17
N THR A 274 25.45 3.06 -24.07
CA THR A 274 25.98 4.16 -23.24
C THR A 274 25.79 3.88 -21.77
N LEU A 275 24.62 3.37 -21.38
CA LEU A 275 24.30 3.05 -19.98
C LEU A 275 25.12 1.87 -19.46
N ASP A 276 25.42 0.86 -20.29
CA ASP A 276 26.32 -0.26 -19.94
C ASP A 276 27.74 0.22 -19.66
N LYS A 277 28.25 1.17 -20.45
CA LYS A 277 29.56 1.79 -20.19
C LYS A 277 29.55 2.55 -18.85
N VAL A 278 28.47 3.28 -18.57
CA VAL A 278 28.33 3.98 -17.29
C VAL A 278 28.26 2.99 -16.13
N ALA A 279 27.46 1.92 -16.24
CA ALA A 279 27.39 0.86 -15.22
C ALA A 279 28.76 0.22 -14.95
N THR A 280 29.53 -0.06 -16.02
CA THR A 280 30.89 -0.57 -15.91
C THR A 280 31.81 0.42 -15.20
N THR A 281 31.80 1.69 -15.62
CA THR A 281 32.61 2.75 -14.99
C THR A 281 32.31 2.92 -13.51
N ILE A 282 31.00 2.89 -13.11
CA ILE A 282 30.59 2.99 -11.71
C ILE A 282 31.10 1.81 -10.88
N LYS A 283 31.09 0.59 -11.43
CA LYS A 283 31.62 -0.60 -10.75
C LYS A 283 33.14 -0.57 -10.62
N GLU A 284 33.84 -0.16 -11.67
CA GLU A 284 35.30 -0.07 -11.69
C GLU A 284 35.84 1.02 -10.75
N CYS A 285 35.15 2.18 -10.67
CA CYS A 285 35.58 3.25 -9.77
C CYS A 285 35.29 2.95 -8.30
N GLN A 286 34.55 1.90 -7.97
CA GLN A 286 34.03 1.65 -6.61
C GLN A 286 33.38 2.90 -5.99
N CYS A 287 32.62 3.62 -6.81
CA CYS A 287 32.06 4.90 -6.45
C CYS A 287 31.16 4.80 -5.22
N SER A 288 31.29 5.77 -4.31
CA SER A 288 30.52 5.82 -3.05
C SER A 288 29.14 6.47 -3.21
N LYS A 289 28.98 7.31 -4.26
CA LYS A 289 27.73 8.02 -4.55
C LYS A 289 27.61 8.28 -6.04
N VAL A 290 26.38 8.13 -6.56
CA VAL A 290 26.03 8.39 -7.97
C VAL A 290 24.73 9.19 -7.99
N ASP A 291 24.79 10.43 -8.49
CA ASP A 291 23.65 11.32 -8.65
C ASP A 291 23.23 11.37 -10.12
N ILE A 292 22.03 10.92 -10.43
CA ILE A 292 21.42 10.91 -11.75
C ILE A 292 20.45 12.08 -11.84
N ARG A 293 20.68 13.01 -12.78
CA ARG A 293 19.90 14.23 -12.91
C ARG A 293 19.24 14.33 -14.28
N GLY A 294 17.91 14.40 -14.31
CA GLY A 294 17.14 14.55 -15.52
C GLY A 294 16.78 16.01 -15.81
N TYR A 295 16.77 16.40 -17.09
CA TYR A 295 16.41 17.74 -17.55
C TYR A 295 15.49 17.67 -18.76
N THR A 296 14.68 18.74 -18.97
CA THR A 296 13.84 18.94 -20.16
C THR A 296 14.24 20.20 -20.88
N ASP A 297 13.67 20.43 -22.04
CA ASP A 297 13.61 21.75 -22.66
C ASP A 297 12.47 22.57 -22.04
N SER A 298 12.31 23.83 -22.46
CA SER A 298 11.27 24.75 -21.97
C SER A 298 9.90 24.58 -22.62
N VAL A 299 9.67 23.51 -23.40
CA VAL A 299 8.37 23.26 -24.04
C VAL A 299 7.47 22.50 -23.07
N GLY A 300 6.34 23.13 -22.70
CA GLY A 300 5.35 22.53 -21.80
C GLY A 300 5.14 23.34 -20.52
N LYS A 301 4.34 22.80 -19.62
CA LYS A 301 4.14 23.41 -18.29
C LYS A 301 5.30 23.04 -17.37
N PRO A 302 5.80 23.94 -16.51
CA PRO A 302 6.90 23.64 -15.58
C PRO A 302 6.67 22.38 -14.74
N ALA A 303 5.48 22.19 -14.18
CA ALA A 303 5.13 21.00 -13.41
C ALA A 303 5.17 19.70 -14.24
N TYR A 304 4.78 19.75 -15.52
CA TYR A 304 4.92 18.62 -16.42
C TYR A 304 6.39 18.31 -16.71
N ASN A 305 7.20 19.34 -16.97
CA ASN A 305 8.63 19.20 -17.24
C ASN A 305 9.38 18.65 -16.04
N GLN A 306 9.02 19.09 -14.83
CA GLN A 306 9.56 18.56 -13.58
C GLN A 306 9.29 17.05 -13.47
N ASN A 307 8.05 16.63 -13.61
CA ASN A 307 7.67 15.22 -13.52
C ASN A 307 8.29 14.37 -14.65
N LEU A 308 8.39 14.91 -15.88
CA LEU A 308 9.00 14.18 -16.99
C LEU A 308 10.50 13.96 -16.77
N SER A 309 11.22 14.98 -16.29
CA SER A 309 12.65 14.90 -15.99
C SER A 309 12.95 13.87 -14.90
N GLU A 310 12.11 13.81 -13.89
CA GLU A 310 12.23 12.87 -12.78
C GLU A 310 12.02 11.44 -13.25
N ARG A 311 10.96 11.17 -14.01
CA ARG A 311 10.74 9.85 -14.60
C ARG A 311 11.90 9.39 -15.48
N ARG A 312 12.56 10.32 -16.21
CA ARG A 312 13.73 10.00 -17.01
C ARG A 312 14.95 9.65 -16.16
N ALA A 313 15.19 10.42 -15.09
CA ALA A 313 16.25 10.11 -14.14
C ALA A 313 16.04 8.73 -13.49
N ASN A 314 14.81 8.43 -13.08
CA ASN A 314 14.45 7.12 -12.53
C ASN A 314 14.63 5.99 -13.53
N ALA A 315 14.24 6.16 -14.80
CA ALA A 315 14.45 5.13 -15.82
C ALA A 315 15.94 4.78 -16.03
N VAL A 316 16.83 5.78 -15.92
CA VAL A 316 18.28 5.54 -15.95
C VAL A 316 18.75 4.83 -14.68
N LYS A 317 18.24 5.21 -13.51
CA LYS A 317 18.53 4.56 -12.23
C LYS A 317 18.15 3.07 -12.29
N ASP A 318 16.92 2.77 -12.70
CA ASP A 318 16.40 1.41 -12.79
C ASP A 318 17.23 0.54 -13.76
N TYR A 319 17.66 1.14 -14.88
CA TYR A 319 18.55 0.47 -15.81
C TYR A 319 19.88 0.11 -15.15
N LEU A 320 20.55 1.05 -14.48
CA LEU A 320 21.83 0.83 -13.80
C LEU A 320 21.69 -0.22 -12.68
N GLU A 321 20.61 -0.22 -11.93
CA GLU A 321 20.32 -1.23 -10.90
C GLU A 321 20.18 -2.63 -11.50
N SER A 322 19.40 -2.75 -12.59
CA SER A 322 19.20 -4.03 -13.29
C SER A 322 20.50 -4.58 -13.89
N HIS A 323 21.49 -3.69 -14.13
CA HIS A 323 22.82 -4.05 -14.65
C HIS A 323 23.88 -4.14 -13.53
N GLY A 324 23.46 -4.30 -12.29
CA GLY A 324 24.30 -4.68 -11.15
C GLY A 324 25.03 -3.53 -10.47
N VAL A 325 24.54 -2.29 -10.60
CA VAL A 325 24.96 -1.17 -9.76
C VAL A 325 24.12 -1.18 -8.48
N SER A 326 24.75 -1.02 -7.31
CA SER A 326 24.04 -1.05 -6.04
C SER A 326 23.06 0.11 -5.90
N ALA A 327 21.79 -0.18 -5.59
CA ALA A 327 20.75 0.83 -5.34
C ALA A 327 21.12 1.83 -4.24
N GLY A 328 21.88 1.40 -3.23
CA GLY A 328 22.27 2.21 -2.08
C GLY A 328 23.21 3.39 -2.41
N ILE A 329 23.83 3.39 -3.59
CA ILE A 329 24.69 4.50 -4.03
C ILE A 329 24.02 5.39 -5.08
N LEU A 330 22.85 5.00 -5.62
CA LEU A 330 22.15 5.68 -6.71
C LEU A 330 21.09 6.63 -6.18
N THR A 331 21.16 7.90 -6.59
CA THR A 331 20.11 8.90 -6.36
C THR A 331 19.63 9.43 -7.70
N ALA A 332 18.33 9.48 -7.96
CA ALA A 332 17.73 10.07 -9.15
C ALA A 332 16.92 11.31 -8.78
N GLN A 333 17.05 12.38 -9.57
CA GLN A 333 16.33 13.63 -9.37
C GLN A 333 16.03 14.33 -10.70
N GLY A 334 14.79 14.83 -10.86
CA GLY A 334 14.39 15.70 -11.95
C GLY A 334 14.64 17.17 -11.62
N PHE A 335 15.01 17.95 -12.63
CA PHE A 335 15.24 19.39 -12.54
C PHE A 335 14.36 20.17 -13.56
N GLY A 336 13.43 19.47 -14.25
CA GLY A 336 12.55 20.11 -15.21
C GLY A 336 13.35 20.86 -16.29
N GLU A 337 12.93 22.08 -16.56
CA GLU A 337 13.58 22.98 -17.51
C GLU A 337 14.65 23.88 -16.88
N GLU A 338 15.01 23.63 -15.63
CA GLU A 338 16.03 24.39 -14.90
C GLU A 338 17.43 24.10 -15.45
N SER A 339 18.36 25.06 -15.28
CA SER A 339 19.76 24.93 -15.69
C SER A 339 19.94 24.55 -17.17
N PRO A 340 19.40 25.30 -18.14
CA PRO A 340 19.59 25.02 -19.54
C PRO A 340 21.07 25.15 -19.93
N VAL A 341 21.58 24.23 -20.76
CA VAL A 341 22.97 24.23 -21.27
C VAL A 341 23.06 24.84 -22.66
N ALA A 342 21.90 25.05 -23.32
CA ALA A 342 21.82 25.64 -24.66
C ALA A 342 20.53 26.46 -24.80
N ASP A 343 20.45 27.26 -25.87
CA ASP A 343 19.32 28.19 -26.11
C ASP A 343 18.02 27.42 -26.44
N ASN A 344 17.04 27.51 -25.56
CA ASN A 344 15.73 26.90 -25.73
C ASN A 344 14.92 27.46 -26.92
N LYS A 345 15.30 28.60 -27.51
CA LYS A 345 14.64 29.15 -28.68
C LYS A 345 14.94 28.37 -29.95
N THR A 346 16.08 27.67 -30.01
CA THR A 346 16.48 26.87 -31.16
C THR A 346 16.09 25.40 -31.00
N ALA A 347 15.81 24.69 -32.09
CA ALA A 347 15.51 23.27 -32.06
C ALA A 347 16.71 22.44 -31.56
N GLY A 348 17.94 22.81 -31.98
CA GLY A 348 19.18 22.20 -31.53
C GLY A 348 19.41 22.38 -30.04
N GLY A 349 19.29 23.63 -29.54
CA GLY A 349 19.47 23.90 -28.11
C GLY A 349 18.42 23.18 -27.22
N ARG A 350 17.17 23.09 -27.66
CA ARG A 350 16.18 22.27 -26.98
C ARG A 350 16.58 20.79 -26.93
N ALA A 351 17.16 20.27 -28.01
CA ALA A 351 17.65 18.88 -28.01
C ALA A 351 18.79 18.65 -27.02
N GLU A 352 19.70 19.62 -26.88
CA GLU A 352 20.77 19.56 -25.86
C GLU A 352 20.25 19.69 -24.43
N ASN A 353 19.19 20.48 -24.21
CA ASN A 353 18.57 20.63 -22.90
C ASN A 353 17.83 19.35 -22.43
N ARG A 354 17.29 18.54 -23.36
CA ARG A 354 16.71 17.23 -23.06
C ARG A 354 17.78 16.19 -22.78
N ARG A 355 18.41 16.24 -21.61
CA ARG A 355 19.54 15.40 -21.22
C ARG A 355 19.35 14.74 -19.88
N VAL A 356 20.14 13.72 -19.63
CA VAL A 356 20.38 13.16 -18.29
C VAL A 356 21.89 13.27 -18.01
N THR A 357 22.26 13.66 -16.81
CA THR A 357 23.65 13.67 -16.35
C THR A 357 23.83 12.70 -15.20
N VAL A 358 24.98 12.05 -15.14
CA VAL A 358 25.38 11.18 -14.03
C VAL A 358 26.65 11.74 -13.41
N GLN A 359 26.55 12.11 -12.14
CA GLN A 359 27.68 12.55 -11.34
C GLN A 359 28.06 11.44 -10.38
N PHE A 360 29.32 11.05 -10.33
CA PHE A 360 29.81 10.04 -9.41
C PHE A 360 31.05 10.51 -8.65
N THR A 361 31.05 10.17 -7.38
CA THR A 361 32.13 10.51 -6.45
C THR A 361 32.90 9.24 -6.13
N ALA A 362 34.19 9.26 -6.41
CA ALA A 362 35.07 8.17 -6.02
C ALA A 362 35.25 8.13 -4.49
N PRO A 363 35.50 6.96 -3.88
CA PRO A 363 35.79 6.87 -2.46
C PRO A 363 37.02 7.70 -2.10
N ALA A 364 36.99 8.40 -0.95
CA ALA A 364 38.13 9.12 -0.46
C ALA A 364 39.29 8.13 -0.17
N GLY A 365 40.36 8.19 -0.94
CA GLY A 365 41.57 7.40 -0.67
C GLY A 365 42.15 6.58 -1.80
N VAL A 366 41.57 6.60 -3.01
CA VAL A 366 42.18 5.97 -4.21
C VAL A 366 42.77 7.08 -5.09
N GLN A 367 44.06 7.34 -4.93
CA GLN A 367 44.89 8.06 -5.91
C GLN A 367 45.64 7.08 -6.78
#